data_f74268b33efb46f780bfdf70ce679426
#
_entry.id   f74268b33efb46f780bfdf70ce679426
#
_cell.length_a   1.000
_cell.length_b   1.000
_cell.length_c   1.000
_cell.angle_alpha   90.00
_cell.angle_beta   90.00
_cell.angle_gamma   90.00
#
_symmetry.space_group_name_H-M   'P 1'
#
loop_
_entity.id
_entity.type
_entity.pdbx_description
1 polymer ?
#
loop_
_entity_poly.entity_id
_entity_poly.type
_entity_poly.pdbx_seq_one_letter_code
_entity_poly.pdbx_strand_id
1 'polypeptide(L)'
;GLGDVYKRQEIDGLNSSINALRADVNNKDGEISNANQRINGLQEELEACRTKVVPVETVVKTARVPESIITFRQGKSSVDASQLPNVERVASYMKKYADSKVVIKGYASPEGSVEVNARIAAARAEAVKTILVNKYKISASRITAEGQGVGDMFTEPDWNRVSICTIED
;
A
#
# COMPACT_ATOMS: atom_id res chain seq x y z
N GLY A 1 -72.62 -30.16 38.08
CA GLY A 1 -72.92 -31.30 37.19
C GLY A 1 -71.77 -31.62 36.26
N LEU A 2 -71.92 -32.57 35.38
CA LEU A 2 -70.86 -32.99 34.41
C LEU A 2 -70.29 -31.81 33.58
N GLY A 3 -71.15 -30.83 33.21
CA GLY A 3 -70.72 -29.62 32.46
C GLY A 3 -69.70 -28.73 33.18
N ASP A 4 -69.76 -28.72 34.51
CA ASP A 4 -68.80 -27.90 35.31
C ASP A 4 -67.43 -28.58 35.42
N VAL A 5 -67.42 -29.92 35.38
CA VAL A 5 -66.13 -30.68 35.37
C VAL A 5 -65.41 -30.44 34.04
N TYR A 6 -66.12 -30.52 32.91
CA TYR A 6 -65.49 -30.26 31.58
C TYR A 6 -64.98 -28.83 31.45
N LYS A 7 -65.74 -27.86 31.90
CA LYS A 7 -65.29 -26.45 31.91
C LYS A 7 -64.07 -26.25 32.79
N ARG A 8 -63.97 -26.94 33.91
CA ARG A 8 -62.83 -26.84 34.79
C ARG A 8 -61.60 -27.44 34.15
N GLN A 9 -61.70 -28.64 33.49
CA GLN A 9 -60.60 -29.24 32.74
C GLN A 9 -60.13 -28.35 31.58
N GLU A 10 -61.04 -27.72 30.88
CA GLU A 10 -60.69 -26.78 29.81
C GLU A 10 -59.92 -25.57 30.34
N ILE A 11 -60.36 -25.01 31.47
CA ILE A 11 -59.69 -23.88 32.15
C ILE A 11 -58.27 -24.31 32.61
N ASP A 12 -58.12 -25.49 33.18
CA ASP A 12 -56.82 -26.03 33.61
C ASP A 12 -55.88 -26.25 32.44
N GLY A 13 -56.39 -26.75 31.31
CA GLY A 13 -55.63 -26.89 30.07
C GLY A 13 -55.18 -25.54 29.49
N LEU A 14 -56.07 -24.56 29.47
CA LEU A 14 -55.75 -23.22 29.02
C LEU A 14 -54.70 -22.56 29.93
N ASN A 15 -54.85 -22.68 31.25
CA ASN A 15 -53.87 -22.15 32.20
C ASN A 15 -52.50 -22.79 32.04
N SER A 16 -52.45 -24.09 31.78
CA SER A 16 -51.18 -24.77 31.48
C SER A 16 -50.51 -24.26 30.20
N SER A 17 -51.35 -24.02 29.16
CA SER A 17 -50.85 -23.41 27.90
C SER A 17 -50.35 -21.97 28.08
N ILE A 18 -51.04 -21.17 28.87
CA ILE A 18 -50.64 -19.81 29.21
C ILE A 18 -49.32 -19.82 29.94
N ASN A 19 -49.12 -20.72 30.90
CA ASN A 19 -47.88 -20.80 31.64
C ASN A 19 -46.70 -21.25 30.74
N ALA A 20 -46.93 -22.19 29.81
CA ALA A 20 -45.94 -22.58 28.84
C ALA A 20 -45.57 -21.41 27.90
N LEU A 21 -46.54 -20.70 27.38
CA LEU A 21 -46.28 -19.54 26.52
C LEU A 21 -45.54 -18.40 27.27
N ARG A 22 -45.87 -18.16 28.56
CA ARG A 22 -45.14 -17.21 29.38
C ARG A 22 -43.67 -17.62 29.57
N ALA A 23 -43.40 -18.92 29.77
CA ALA A 23 -42.04 -19.39 29.85
C ALA A 23 -41.26 -19.22 28.53
N ASP A 24 -41.94 -19.47 27.39
CA ASP A 24 -41.35 -19.23 26.07
C ASP A 24 -41.05 -17.76 25.82
N VAL A 25 -41.98 -16.86 26.19
CA VAL A 25 -41.74 -15.42 26.07
C VAL A 25 -40.54 -15.00 26.90
N ASN A 26 -40.43 -15.43 28.15
CA ASN A 26 -39.31 -15.09 29.02
C ASN A 26 -37.96 -15.64 28.43
N ASN A 27 -37.97 -16.84 27.85
CA ASN A 27 -36.80 -17.36 27.17
C ASN A 27 -36.39 -16.53 25.94
N LYS A 28 -37.38 -16.12 25.15
CA LYS A 28 -37.14 -15.28 23.98
C LYS A 28 -36.64 -13.86 24.36
N ASP A 29 -37.14 -13.32 25.43
CA ASP A 29 -36.66 -12.04 25.98
C ASP A 29 -35.19 -12.14 26.40
N GLY A 30 -34.80 -13.27 27.01
CA GLY A 30 -33.39 -13.58 27.33
C GLY A 30 -32.52 -13.71 26.08
N GLU A 31 -33.00 -14.42 25.05
CA GLU A 31 -32.27 -14.52 23.76
C GLU A 31 -32.10 -13.15 23.09
N ILE A 32 -33.16 -12.33 23.07
CA ILE A 32 -33.12 -10.95 22.53
C ILE A 32 -32.13 -10.09 23.30
N SER A 33 -32.15 -10.16 24.62
CA SER A 33 -31.20 -9.42 25.47
C SER A 33 -29.74 -9.77 25.14
N ASN A 34 -29.44 -11.07 25.04
CA ASN A 34 -28.13 -11.56 24.67
C ASN A 34 -27.71 -11.14 23.25
N ALA A 35 -28.65 -11.20 22.29
CA ALA A 35 -28.40 -10.75 20.93
C ALA A 35 -28.08 -9.24 20.88
N ASN A 36 -28.81 -8.43 21.62
CA ASN A 36 -28.58 -6.99 21.70
C ASN A 36 -27.21 -6.65 22.32
N GLN A 37 -26.80 -7.39 23.36
CA GLN A 37 -25.46 -7.21 23.92
C GLN A 37 -24.36 -7.53 22.89
N ARG A 38 -24.53 -8.60 22.11
CA ARG A 38 -23.58 -8.94 21.03
C ARG A 38 -23.57 -7.89 19.93
N ILE A 39 -24.71 -7.36 19.54
CA ILE A 39 -24.82 -6.28 18.55
C ILE A 39 -24.06 -5.05 19.02
N ASN A 40 -24.27 -4.63 20.27
CA ASN A 40 -23.56 -3.49 20.84
C ASN A 40 -22.04 -3.70 20.86
N GLY A 41 -21.59 -4.87 21.30
CA GLY A 41 -20.15 -5.20 21.28
C GLY A 41 -19.55 -5.17 19.88
N LEU A 42 -20.24 -5.74 18.88
CA LEU A 42 -19.80 -5.70 17.50
C LEU A 42 -19.80 -4.28 16.90
N GLN A 43 -20.74 -3.44 17.32
CA GLN A 43 -20.75 -2.02 16.91
C GLN A 43 -19.57 -1.26 17.49
N GLU A 44 -19.19 -1.51 18.74
CA GLU A 44 -18.01 -0.92 19.38
C GLU A 44 -16.74 -1.38 18.71
N GLU A 45 -16.61 -2.69 18.42
CA GLU A 45 -15.47 -3.23 17.68
C GLU A 45 -15.35 -2.64 16.27
N LEU A 46 -16.48 -2.50 15.56
CA LEU A 46 -16.52 -1.91 14.24
C LEU A 46 -16.07 -0.44 14.28
N GLU A 47 -16.53 0.33 15.24
CA GLU A 47 -16.14 1.73 15.39
C GLU A 47 -14.64 1.86 15.77
N ALA A 48 -14.17 1.00 16.67
CA ALA A 48 -12.76 0.93 17.00
C ALA A 48 -11.90 0.54 15.80
N CYS A 49 -12.39 -0.34 14.91
CA CYS A 49 -11.71 -0.69 13.68
C CYS A 49 -11.71 0.48 12.69
N ARG A 50 -12.82 1.20 12.56
CA ARG A 50 -12.93 2.41 11.70
C ARG A 50 -11.98 3.52 12.13
N THR A 51 -11.83 3.73 13.43
CA THR A 51 -10.90 4.73 13.97
C THR A 51 -9.43 4.32 13.83
N LYS A 52 -9.14 3.01 13.76
CA LYS A 52 -7.80 2.49 13.48
C LYS A 52 -7.43 2.51 11.99
N VAL A 53 -8.39 2.62 11.10
CA VAL A 53 -8.13 2.80 9.67
C VAL A 53 -7.60 4.21 9.48
N VAL A 54 -6.28 4.33 9.35
CA VAL A 54 -5.63 5.59 8.97
C VAL A 54 -6.25 6.02 7.64
N PRO A 55 -6.78 7.24 7.51
CA PRO A 55 -7.33 7.71 6.25
C PRO A 55 -6.34 7.48 5.11
N VAL A 56 -6.83 7.02 3.97
CA VAL A 56 -6.00 6.74 2.78
C VAL A 56 -5.14 7.96 2.41
N GLU A 57 -5.62 9.16 2.69
CA GLU A 57 -4.86 10.40 2.49
C GLU A 57 -3.59 10.50 3.35
N THR A 58 -3.60 9.98 4.59
CA THR A 58 -2.41 9.94 5.44
C THR A 58 -1.45 8.82 5.04
N VAL A 59 -1.98 7.69 4.53
CA VAL A 59 -1.15 6.61 3.98
C VAL A 59 -0.47 7.05 2.67
N VAL A 60 -1.17 7.85 1.86
CA VAL A 60 -0.59 8.41 0.62
C VAL A 60 0.48 9.45 0.92
N LYS A 61 0.39 10.22 2.02
CA LYS A 61 1.44 11.16 2.45
C LYS A 61 2.67 10.47 3.06
N THR A 62 2.52 9.25 3.57
CA THR A 62 3.64 8.38 3.96
C THR A 62 4.01 7.39 2.85
N ALA A 63 3.34 7.46 1.69
CA ALA A 63 3.73 6.70 0.52
C ALA A 63 5.17 7.07 0.17
N ARG A 64 6.03 6.08 0.16
CA ARG A 64 7.43 6.19 -0.22
C ARG A 64 7.56 7.09 -1.43
N VAL A 65 8.49 8.01 -1.36
CA VAL A 65 8.93 8.79 -2.52
C VAL A 65 9.06 7.83 -3.70
N PRO A 66 8.41 8.11 -4.84
CA PRO A 66 8.44 7.17 -5.97
C PRO A 66 9.88 6.96 -6.39
N GLU A 67 10.33 5.72 -6.31
CA GLU A 67 11.63 5.30 -6.81
C GLU A 67 11.47 4.55 -8.13
N SER A 68 12.38 4.78 -9.04
CA SER A 68 12.45 4.04 -10.29
C SER A 68 13.87 3.58 -10.53
N ILE A 69 14.04 2.29 -10.81
CA ILE A 69 15.34 1.66 -11.06
C ILE A 69 15.50 1.42 -12.55
N ILE A 70 16.60 1.89 -13.10
CA ILE A 70 17.01 1.70 -14.50
C ILE A 70 18.25 0.80 -14.50
N THR A 71 18.17 -0.36 -15.13
CA THR A 71 19.25 -1.33 -15.21
C THR A 71 20.10 -1.13 -16.46
N PHE A 72 21.38 -1.49 -16.36
CA PHE A 72 22.34 -1.36 -17.46
C PHE A 72 23.06 -2.68 -17.72
N ARG A 73 23.42 -2.90 -18.99
CA ARG A 73 24.28 -4.02 -19.36
C ARG A 73 25.71 -3.79 -18.87
N GLN A 74 26.47 -4.87 -18.75
CA GLN A 74 27.88 -4.82 -18.36
C GLN A 74 28.69 -3.87 -19.26
N GLY A 75 29.45 -2.98 -18.63
CA GLY A 75 30.28 -2.00 -19.34
C GLY A 75 29.51 -0.92 -20.11
N LYS A 76 28.19 -0.90 -20.05
CA LYS A 76 27.35 0.11 -20.74
C LYS A 76 26.80 1.14 -19.76
N SER A 77 26.71 2.38 -20.27
CA SER A 77 26.03 3.50 -19.62
C SER A 77 24.85 4.03 -20.44
N SER A 78 24.59 3.45 -21.63
CA SER A 78 23.41 3.79 -22.42
C SER A 78 22.18 3.08 -21.91
N VAL A 79 21.05 3.79 -21.81
CA VAL A 79 19.77 3.22 -21.39
C VAL A 79 19.18 2.40 -22.53
N ASP A 80 18.91 1.14 -22.28
CA ASP A 80 18.23 0.26 -23.24
C ASP A 80 16.79 0.70 -23.47
N ALA A 81 16.26 0.42 -24.68
CA ALA A 81 14.87 0.72 -25.03
C ALA A 81 13.85 0.05 -24.08
N SER A 82 14.17 -1.14 -23.56
CA SER A 82 13.38 -1.86 -22.57
C SER A 82 13.27 -1.14 -21.22
N GLN A 83 14.22 -0.24 -20.91
CA GLN A 83 14.25 0.54 -19.66
C GLN A 83 13.58 1.92 -19.78
N LEU A 84 13.24 2.35 -21.00
CA LEU A 84 12.57 3.63 -21.22
C LEU A 84 11.25 3.78 -20.46
N PRO A 85 10.40 2.75 -20.29
CA PRO A 85 9.19 2.88 -19.46
C PRO A 85 9.47 3.26 -18.01
N ASN A 86 10.61 2.85 -17.45
CA ASN A 86 11.01 3.24 -16.10
C ASN A 86 11.39 4.73 -16.01
N VAL A 87 12.07 5.24 -17.04
CA VAL A 87 12.39 6.68 -17.16
C VAL A 87 11.13 7.50 -17.41
N GLU A 88 10.21 7.00 -18.25
CA GLU A 88 8.93 7.65 -18.54
C GLU A 88 8.04 7.77 -17.29
N ARG A 89 8.07 6.79 -16.40
CA ARG A 89 7.36 6.86 -15.11
C ARG A 89 7.82 8.04 -14.28
N VAL A 90 9.14 8.25 -14.18
CA VAL A 90 9.73 9.41 -13.49
C VAL A 90 9.29 10.71 -14.17
N ALA A 91 9.40 10.78 -15.49
CA ALA A 91 9.01 11.96 -16.25
C ALA A 91 7.52 12.31 -16.10
N SER A 92 6.66 11.29 -16.10
CA SER A 92 5.21 11.46 -15.93
C SER A 92 4.87 12.01 -14.54
N TYR A 93 5.53 11.52 -13.50
CA TYR A 93 5.37 12.05 -12.15
C TYR A 93 5.81 13.51 -12.07
N MET A 94 7.01 13.83 -12.57
CA MET A 94 7.55 15.19 -12.56
C MET A 94 6.74 16.19 -13.39
N LYS A 95 6.03 15.71 -14.43
CA LYS A 95 5.10 16.55 -15.20
C LYS A 95 3.81 16.83 -14.43
N LYS A 96 3.33 15.85 -13.67
CA LYS A 96 2.14 16.00 -12.84
C LYS A 96 2.39 16.90 -11.64
N TYR A 97 3.59 16.84 -11.05
CA TYR A 97 3.99 17.62 -9.88
C TYR A 97 5.13 18.57 -10.28
N ALA A 98 4.77 19.82 -10.56
CA ALA A 98 5.70 20.81 -11.14
C ALA A 98 6.87 21.17 -10.21
N ASP A 99 6.68 21.11 -8.91
CA ASP A 99 7.69 21.48 -7.89
C ASP A 99 8.61 20.32 -7.52
N SER A 100 8.28 19.07 -7.87
CA SER A 100 9.09 17.90 -7.53
C SER A 100 10.45 17.93 -8.22
N LYS A 101 11.45 17.41 -7.54
CA LYS A 101 12.82 17.22 -8.02
C LYS A 101 13.14 15.75 -8.11
N VAL A 102 14.16 15.37 -8.86
CA VAL A 102 14.65 14.00 -8.91
C VAL A 102 16.16 13.95 -8.67
N VAL A 103 16.58 13.07 -7.79
CA VAL A 103 17.98 12.71 -7.57
C VAL A 103 18.23 11.36 -8.24
N ILE A 104 19.17 11.31 -9.17
CA ILE A 104 19.55 10.11 -9.91
C ILE A 104 20.92 9.67 -9.42
N LYS A 105 20.97 8.53 -8.73
CA LYS A 105 22.20 7.91 -8.26
C LYS A 105 22.56 6.75 -9.15
N GLY A 106 23.70 6.86 -9.85
CA GLY A 106 24.21 5.81 -10.72
C GLY A 106 25.22 4.94 -10.00
N TYR A 107 25.18 3.65 -10.27
CA TYR A 107 26.04 2.64 -9.64
C TYR A 107 26.67 1.71 -10.68
N ALA A 108 27.81 1.16 -10.34
CA ALA A 108 28.52 0.14 -11.11
C ALA A 108 28.63 -1.17 -10.31
N SER A 109 28.79 -2.28 -11.00
CA SER A 109 29.20 -3.55 -10.39
C SER A 109 30.70 -3.51 -10.02
N PRO A 110 31.18 -4.36 -9.10
CA PRO A 110 32.55 -4.29 -8.57
C PRO A 110 33.66 -4.72 -9.57
N GLU A 111 33.29 -5.02 -10.80
CA GLU A 111 34.19 -5.39 -11.85
C GLU A 111 34.98 -4.16 -12.35
N GLY A 112 36.30 -4.24 -12.37
CA GLY A 112 37.16 -3.16 -12.84
C GLY A 112 37.76 -2.30 -11.72
N SER A 113 38.53 -1.25 -12.13
CA SER A 113 39.12 -0.35 -11.14
C SER A 113 38.09 0.65 -10.54
N VAL A 114 38.45 1.20 -9.39
CA VAL A 114 37.59 2.22 -8.69
C VAL A 114 37.31 3.41 -9.59
N GLU A 115 38.32 3.89 -10.34
CA GLU A 115 38.20 5.03 -11.24
C GLU A 115 37.28 4.72 -12.44
N VAL A 116 37.38 3.52 -12.99
CA VAL A 116 36.49 3.08 -14.09
C VAL A 116 35.06 2.96 -13.60
N ASN A 117 34.85 2.37 -12.43
CA ASN A 117 33.53 2.21 -11.85
C ASN A 117 32.88 3.55 -11.48
N ALA A 118 33.65 4.48 -10.93
CA ALA A 118 33.16 5.85 -10.64
C ALA A 118 32.72 6.56 -11.92
N ARG A 119 33.51 6.45 -12.99
CA ARG A 119 33.18 7.05 -14.31
C ARG A 119 31.93 6.41 -14.93
N ILE A 120 31.80 5.08 -14.87
CA ILE A 120 30.62 4.38 -15.41
C ILE A 120 29.37 4.75 -14.60
N ALA A 121 29.47 4.80 -13.27
CA ALA A 121 28.38 5.19 -12.40
C ALA A 121 27.87 6.61 -12.71
N ALA A 122 28.77 7.56 -12.84
CA ALA A 122 28.43 8.93 -13.23
C ALA A 122 27.79 9.01 -14.63
N ALA A 123 28.36 8.30 -15.61
CA ALA A 123 27.84 8.23 -16.97
C ALA A 123 26.43 7.62 -17.04
N ARG A 124 26.11 6.65 -16.18
CA ARG A 124 24.76 6.06 -16.06
C ARG A 124 23.74 7.05 -15.54
N ALA A 125 24.07 7.78 -14.46
CA ALA A 125 23.20 8.82 -13.93
C ALA A 125 22.96 9.92 -14.96
N GLU A 126 23.99 10.39 -15.65
CA GLU A 126 23.90 11.43 -16.66
C GLU A 126 23.12 10.97 -17.91
N ALA A 127 23.21 9.70 -18.30
CA ALA A 127 22.43 9.16 -19.41
C ALA A 127 20.92 9.25 -19.13
N VAL A 128 20.48 8.91 -17.91
CA VAL A 128 19.07 9.03 -17.50
C VAL A 128 18.64 10.50 -17.48
N LYS A 129 19.45 11.40 -16.91
CA LYS A 129 19.20 12.84 -16.92
C LYS A 129 19.05 13.38 -18.33
N THR A 130 19.94 13.01 -19.24
CA THR A 130 19.89 13.40 -20.64
C THR A 130 18.57 13.01 -21.31
N ILE A 131 18.06 11.81 -21.02
CA ILE A 131 16.75 11.36 -21.56
C ILE A 131 15.61 12.18 -20.97
N LEU A 132 15.61 12.42 -19.65
CA LEU A 132 14.58 13.24 -19.00
C LEU A 132 14.52 14.66 -19.57
N VAL A 133 15.67 15.27 -19.81
CA VAL A 133 15.77 16.61 -20.38
C VAL A 133 15.40 16.62 -21.87
N ASN A 134 16.06 15.79 -22.68
CA ASN A 134 15.96 15.88 -24.14
C ASN A 134 14.68 15.29 -24.69
N LYS A 135 14.29 14.08 -24.22
CA LYS A 135 13.11 13.37 -24.70
C LYS A 135 11.83 13.83 -23.99
N TYR A 136 11.88 13.94 -22.66
CA TYR A 136 10.68 14.23 -21.87
C TYR A 136 10.50 15.70 -21.52
N LYS A 137 11.50 16.56 -21.84
CA LYS A 137 11.46 18.03 -21.64
C LYS A 137 11.33 18.46 -20.18
N ILE A 138 11.90 17.68 -19.26
CA ILE A 138 11.99 18.07 -17.86
C ILE A 138 13.15 19.07 -17.70
N SER A 139 12.94 20.12 -16.91
CA SER A 139 13.99 21.12 -16.66
C SER A 139 15.20 20.51 -15.97
N ALA A 140 16.40 20.77 -16.49
CA ALA A 140 17.65 20.29 -15.92
C ALA A 140 17.88 20.78 -14.47
N SER A 141 17.32 21.93 -14.08
CA SER A 141 17.39 22.47 -12.71
C SER A 141 16.63 21.63 -11.68
N ARG A 142 15.75 20.76 -12.13
CA ARG A 142 14.97 19.83 -11.30
C ARG A 142 15.59 18.43 -11.20
N ILE A 143 16.76 18.21 -11.83
CA ILE A 143 17.39 16.90 -11.93
C ILE A 143 18.83 16.96 -11.43
N THR A 144 19.11 16.24 -10.36
CA THR A 144 20.47 16.02 -9.86
C THR A 144 20.93 14.63 -10.32
N ALA A 145 22.13 14.51 -10.89
CA ALA A 145 22.71 13.24 -11.32
C ALA A 145 24.07 13.03 -10.65
N GLU A 146 24.22 11.92 -9.95
CA GLU A 146 25.41 11.60 -9.16
C GLU A 146 25.89 10.17 -9.42
N GLY A 147 27.20 10.01 -9.61
CA GLY A 147 27.83 8.68 -9.65
C GLY A 147 28.26 8.29 -8.24
N GLN A 148 27.80 7.15 -7.77
CA GLN A 148 28.12 6.62 -6.44
C GLN A 148 29.25 5.58 -6.46
N GLY A 149 29.79 5.27 -7.64
CA GLY A 149 30.81 4.22 -7.77
C GLY A 149 30.21 2.81 -7.72
N VAL A 150 30.86 1.90 -6.98
CA VAL A 150 30.38 0.52 -6.83
C VAL A 150 29.17 0.48 -5.92
N GLY A 151 28.09 -0.17 -6.36
CA GLY A 151 26.87 -0.41 -5.55
C GLY A 151 27.00 -1.66 -4.70
N ASP A 152 26.36 -1.64 -3.56
CA ASP A 152 26.27 -2.73 -2.58
C ASP A 152 24.82 -3.08 -2.19
N MET A 153 23.85 -2.52 -2.93
CA MET A 153 22.42 -2.64 -2.61
C MET A 153 21.88 -4.05 -2.84
N PHE A 154 22.46 -4.79 -3.76
CA PHE A 154 22.04 -6.13 -4.12
C PHE A 154 23.17 -7.13 -3.87
N THR A 155 22.81 -8.31 -3.36
CA THR A 155 23.73 -9.41 -3.09
C THR A 155 24.44 -9.89 -4.36
N GLU A 156 23.72 -9.91 -5.49
CA GLU A 156 24.27 -10.25 -6.79
C GLU A 156 24.98 -9.02 -7.39
N PRO A 157 26.29 -9.09 -7.63
CA PRO A 157 27.06 -7.95 -8.13
C PRO A 157 26.50 -7.35 -9.41
N ASP A 158 26.00 -8.19 -10.31
CA ASP A 158 25.43 -7.81 -11.60
C ASP A 158 24.20 -6.90 -11.47
N TRP A 159 23.46 -7.02 -10.38
CA TRP A 159 22.27 -6.22 -10.14
C TRP A 159 22.59 -4.81 -9.66
N ASN A 160 23.85 -4.54 -9.30
CA ASN A 160 24.31 -3.20 -8.93
C ASN A 160 24.64 -2.31 -10.16
N ARG A 161 24.41 -2.80 -11.38
CA ARG A 161 24.52 -1.99 -12.62
C ARG A 161 23.23 -1.19 -12.86
N VAL A 162 22.99 -0.19 -12.02
CA VAL A 162 21.71 0.53 -12.00
C VAL A 162 21.89 2.04 -11.86
N SER A 163 20.83 2.78 -12.22
CA SER A 163 20.57 4.13 -11.75
C SER A 163 19.26 4.14 -10.99
N ILE A 164 19.27 4.66 -9.79
CA ILE A 164 18.09 4.82 -8.93
C ILE A 164 17.65 6.27 -9.01
N CYS A 165 16.41 6.48 -9.44
CA CYS A 165 15.78 7.78 -9.49
C CYS A 165 14.87 7.92 -8.28
N THR A 166 15.20 8.80 -7.35
CA THR A 166 14.40 9.13 -6.17
C THR A 166 13.77 10.49 -6.37
N ILE A 167 12.45 10.58 -6.31
CA ILE A 167 11.74 11.85 -6.47
C ILE A 167 11.56 12.49 -5.10
N GLU A 168 11.88 13.77 -5.00
CA GLU A 168 11.71 14.62 -3.82
C GLU A 168 10.60 15.64 -4.10
N ASP A 169 9.65 15.75 -3.19
CA ASP A 169 8.53 16.71 -3.24
C ASP A 169 8.87 17.97 -2.46
#